data_a0a9c1cd6fbd93ab5305996dcab7dc7c
#
_entry.id   a0a9c1cd6fbd93ab5305996dcab7dc7c
#
_cell.length_a   1.000
_cell.length_b   1.000
_cell.length_c   1.000
_cell.angle_alpha   90.00
_cell.angle_beta   90.00
_cell.angle_gamma   90.00
#
_symmetry.space_group_name_H-M   'P 1'
#
loop_
_entity.id
_entity.type
_entity.pdbx_description
1 polymer ?
#
loop_
_entity_poly.entity_id
_entity_poly.type
_entity_poly.pdbx_seq_one_letter_code
_entity_poly.pdbx_strand_id
1 'polypeptide(L)'
;MLALYPIWLLYPLLLLGAVAIGMPADAGGRVALFPPVFVNLGLLWGFGRTLGAGRMPMVERFARRIDGELAPERIRYCRAVTRVWCGFFVVNALVAAGLAIAAPVAWWALYTGVLAYVAMAALLVGEYAVRRIRFRR
;
A
#
# COMPACT_ATOMS: atom_id res chain seq x y z
N MET A 1 9.02 -12.31 15.04
CA MET A 1 8.82 -11.44 13.86
C MET A 1 7.99 -12.08 12.74
N LEU A 2 7.68 -13.36 12.82
CA LEU A 2 6.86 -14.12 11.84
C LEU A 2 5.35 -14.16 12.17
N ALA A 3 4.95 -13.63 13.30
CA ALA A 3 3.55 -13.75 13.79
C ALA A 3 2.58 -12.69 13.26
N LEU A 4 3.05 -11.69 12.51
CA LEU A 4 2.21 -10.58 12.00
C LEU A 4 1.71 -10.77 10.55
N TYR A 5 2.19 -11.80 9.86
CA TYR A 5 1.83 -12.07 8.46
C TYR A 5 0.37 -12.52 8.24
N PRO A 6 -0.27 -13.30 9.12
CA PRO A 6 -1.64 -13.77 8.86
C PRO A 6 -2.71 -12.68 9.06
N ILE A 7 -2.45 -11.68 9.90
CA ILE A 7 -3.44 -10.65 10.25
C ILE A 7 -3.80 -9.78 9.04
N TRP A 8 -2.83 -9.43 8.20
CA TRP A 8 -3.05 -8.62 7.00
C TRP A 8 -3.84 -9.34 5.91
N LEU A 9 -3.71 -10.68 5.84
CA LEU A 9 -4.48 -11.52 4.91
C LEU A 9 -5.93 -11.73 5.39
N LEU A 10 -6.17 -11.66 6.70
CA LEU A 10 -7.52 -11.78 7.27
C LEU A 10 -8.30 -10.47 7.17
N TYR A 11 -7.62 -9.33 7.03
CA TYR A 11 -8.27 -8.02 6.98
C TYR A 11 -9.31 -7.89 5.86
N PRO A 12 -9.04 -8.25 4.59
CA PRO A 12 -10.06 -8.22 3.54
C PRO A 12 -11.25 -9.16 3.82
N LEU A 13 -11.01 -10.31 4.45
CA LEU A 13 -12.08 -11.24 4.83
C LEU A 13 -12.94 -10.68 5.96
N LEU A 14 -12.33 -10.00 6.93
CA LEU A 14 -13.04 -9.31 8.01
C LEU A 14 -13.86 -8.15 7.48
N LEU A 15 -13.33 -7.39 6.51
CA LEU A 15 -14.05 -6.31 5.84
C LEU A 15 -15.24 -6.81 5.04
N LEU A 16 -15.07 -7.90 4.27
CA LEU A 16 -16.15 -8.54 3.53
C LEU A 16 -17.22 -9.07 4.48
N GLY A 17 -16.82 -9.64 5.61
CA GLY A 17 -17.74 -10.11 6.67
C GLY A 17 -18.52 -8.95 7.28
N ALA A 18 -17.88 -7.83 7.60
CA ALA A 18 -18.52 -6.64 8.17
C ALA A 18 -19.54 -6.03 7.20
N VAL A 19 -19.23 -6.01 5.89
CA VAL A 19 -20.17 -5.54 4.86
C VAL A 19 -21.36 -6.50 4.70
N ALA A 20 -21.11 -7.80 4.76
CA ALA A 20 -22.15 -8.82 4.65
C ALA A 20 -23.14 -8.80 5.84
N ILE A 21 -22.71 -8.35 7.01
CA ILE A 21 -23.51 -8.24 8.24
C ILE A 21 -24.37 -6.93 8.23
N GLY A 22 -24.24 -6.07 7.22
CA GLY A 22 -25.07 -4.87 7.08
C GLY A 22 -24.79 -3.81 8.16
N MET A 23 -23.57 -3.33 8.24
CA MET A 23 -23.24 -2.21 9.14
C MET A 23 -24.13 -1.00 8.84
N PRO A 24 -24.73 -0.38 9.87
CA PRO A 24 -25.59 0.77 9.67
C PRO A 24 -24.82 1.93 9.01
N ALA A 25 -25.47 2.56 8.02
CA ALA A 25 -24.91 3.67 7.25
C ALA A 25 -24.93 5.01 8.01
N ASP A 26 -25.08 4.97 9.34
CA ASP A 26 -25.08 6.16 10.19
C ASP A 26 -23.65 6.69 10.46
N ALA A 27 -23.56 7.90 10.99
CA ALA A 27 -22.29 8.57 11.23
C ALA A 27 -21.36 7.76 12.16
N GLY A 28 -21.90 6.98 13.10
CA GLY A 28 -21.12 6.13 14.00
C GLY A 28 -20.53 4.90 13.29
N GLY A 29 -21.27 4.31 12.36
CA GLY A 29 -20.80 3.20 11.54
C GLY A 29 -19.68 3.59 10.57
N ARG A 30 -19.66 4.85 10.11
CA ARG A 30 -18.63 5.32 9.18
C ARG A 30 -17.24 5.42 9.79
N VAL A 31 -17.11 5.61 11.09
CA VAL A 31 -15.81 5.58 11.79
C VAL A 31 -15.11 4.24 11.60
N ALA A 32 -15.85 3.13 11.54
CA ALA A 32 -15.31 1.79 11.29
C ALA A 32 -14.74 1.61 9.87
N LEU A 33 -15.00 2.54 8.95
CA LEU A 33 -14.49 2.50 7.57
C LEU A 33 -13.09 3.14 7.40
N PHE A 34 -12.54 3.73 8.45
CA PHE A 34 -11.25 4.42 8.39
C PHE A 34 -9.98 3.55 8.55
N PRO A 35 -9.99 2.30 9.04
CA PRO A 35 -8.78 1.50 9.16
C PRO A 35 -7.91 1.45 7.89
N PRO A 36 -8.44 1.33 6.65
CA PRO A 36 -7.62 1.38 5.43
C PRO A 36 -6.86 2.69 5.27
N VAL A 37 -7.44 3.82 5.69
CA VAL A 37 -6.78 5.13 5.69
C VAL A 37 -5.56 5.11 6.60
N PHE A 38 -5.72 4.64 7.83
CA PHE A 38 -4.62 4.56 8.80
C PHE A 38 -3.52 3.59 8.37
N VAL A 39 -3.86 2.47 7.74
CA VAL A 39 -2.89 1.54 7.16
C VAL A 39 -2.04 2.24 6.10
N ASN A 40 -2.68 2.96 5.17
CA ASN A 40 -1.96 3.68 4.12
C ASN A 40 -1.10 4.81 4.68
N LEU A 41 -1.59 5.55 5.67
CA LEU A 41 -0.81 6.59 6.34
C LEU A 41 0.40 6.01 7.08
N GLY A 42 0.25 4.86 7.72
CA GLY A 42 1.35 4.15 8.37
C GLY A 42 2.41 3.67 7.38
N LEU A 43 1.98 3.12 6.24
CA LEU A 43 2.86 2.72 5.16
C LEU A 43 3.57 3.93 4.53
N LEU A 44 2.83 5.02 4.29
CA LEU A 44 3.38 6.28 3.80
C LEU A 44 4.47 6.81 4.74
N TRP A 45 4.19 6.82 6.03
CA TRP A 45 5.18 7.25 7.03
C TRP A 45 6.40 6.33 7.04
N GLY A 46 6.18 5.01 7.04
CA GLY A 46 7.27 4.01 7.02
C GLY A 46 8.18 4.12 5.80
N PHE A 47 7.58 4.27 4.61
CA PHE A 47 8.33 4.44 3.35
C PHE A 47 8.93 5.85 3.26
N GLY A 48 8.15 6.89 3.57
CA GLY A 48 8.55 8.29 3.44
C GLY A 48 9.74 8.65 4.32
N ARG A 49 9.77 8.16 5.55
CA ARG A 49 10.91 8.39 6.46
C ARG A 49 12.23 7.83 5.94
N THR A 50 12.19 6.82 5.08
CA THR A 50 13.40 6.22 4.49
C THR A 50 13.96 7.05 3.33
N LEU A 51 13.22 8.03 2.83
CA LEU A 51 13.65 8.94 1.76
C LEU A 51 14.48 10.13 2.26
N GLY A 52 14.62 10.29 3.58
CA GLY A 52 15.41 11.36 4.19
C GLY A 52 16.89 11.31 3.75
N ALA A 53 17.56 12.45 3.83
CA ALA A 53 18.98 12.56 3.51
C ALA A 53 19.82 11.58 4.35
N GLY A 54 20.72 10.85 3.69
CA GLY A 54 21.59 9.86 4.33
C GLY A 54 20.87 8.57 4.77
N ARG A 55 19.59 8.41 4.45
CA ARG A 55 18.84 7.20 4.78
C ARG A 55 18.71 6.28 3.57
N MET A 56 18.64 4.99 3.84
CA MET A 56 18.44 3.96 2.82
C MET A 56 16.96 3.81 2.51
N PRO A 57 16.51 4.08 1.26
CA PRO A 57 15.11 3.90 0.85
C PRO A 57 14.60 2.48 1.10
N MET A 58 13.29 2.34 1.37
CA MET A 58 12.70 1.05 1.71
C MET A 58 12.89 0.00 0.61
N VAL A 59 12.70 0.38 -0.66
CA VAL A 59 12.89 -0.54 -1.79
C VAL A 59 14.35 -0.98 -1.92
N GLU A 60 15.31 -0.11 -1.64
CA GLU A 60 16.73 -0.47 -1.61
C GLU A 60 17.04 -1.51 -0.53
N ARG A 61 16.42 -1.39 0.65
CA ARG A 61 16.58 -2.39 1.72
C ARG A 61 16.14 -3.78 1.27
N PHE A 62 15.01 -3.87 0.59
CA PHE A 62 14.53 -5.14 0.04
C PHE A 62 15.44 -5.67 -1.07
N ALA A 63 15.85 -4.79 -1.99
CA ALA A 63 16.73 -5.18 -3.09
C ALA A 63 18.08 -5.71 -2.60
N ARG A 64 18.67 -5.07 -1.59
CA ARG A 64 19.93 -5.53 -0.99
C ARG A 64 19.83 -6.88 -0.26
N ARG A 65 18.65 -7.20 0.28
CA ARG A 65 18.43 -8.53 0.90
C ARG A 65 18.39 -9.65 -0.12
N ILE A 66 17.97 -9.35 -1.35
CA ILE A 66 17.84 -10.34 -2.43
C ILE A 66 19.13 -10.41 -3.25
N ASP A 67 19.67 -9.26 -3.66
CA ASP A 67 20.75 -9.16 -4.64
C ASP A 67 22.11 -8.78 -4.02
N GLY A 68 22.16 -8.49 -2.73
CA GLY A 68 23.37 -8.05 -2.05
C GLY A 68 23.74 -6.60 -2.35
N GLU A 69 25.00 -6.32 -2.74
CA GLU A 69 25.42 -4.97 -3.09
C GLU A 69 24.82 -4.53 -4.43
N LEU A 70 24.38 -3.26 -4.48
CA LEU A 70 23.75 -2.67 -5.64
C LEU A 70 24.65 -1.62 -6.29
N ALA A 71 24.65 -1.58 -7.62
CA ALA A 71 25.28 -0.50 -8.38
C ALA A 71 24.60 0.86 -8.08
N PRO A 72 25.32 1.99 -8.15
CA PRO A 72 24.77 3.33 -7.85
C PRO A 72 23.52 3.67 -8.65
N GLU A 73 23.43 3.20 -9.88
CA GLU A 73 22.27 3.37 -10.76
C GLU A 73 21.03 2.66 -10.21
N ARG A 74 21.19 1.44 -9.71
CA ARG A 74 20.09 0.70 -9.08
C ARG A 74 19.66 1.32 -7.75
N ILE A 75 20.58 1.90 -7.00
CA ILE A 75 20.26 2.65 -5.77
C ILE A 75 19.37 3.84 -6.08
N ARG A 76 19.69 4.63 -7.12
CA ARG A 76 18.86 5.75 -7.56
C ARG A 76 17.48 5.29 -8.03
N TYR A 77 17.41 4.18 -8.75
CA TYR A 77 16.16 3.56 -9.16
C TYR A 77 15.30 3.15 -7.95
N CYS A 78 15.88 2.50 -6.95
CA CYS A 78 15.17 2.10 -5.74
C CYS A 78 14.60 3.31 -4.99
N ARG A 79 15.32 4.43 -4.96
CA ARG A 79 14.81 5.69 -4.37
C ARG A 79 13.61 6.24 -5.15
N ALA A 80 13.68 6.23 -6.48
CA ALA A 80 12.57 6.65 -7.33
C ALA A 80 11.33 5.76 -7.13
N VAL A 81 11.50 4.44 -7.07
CA VAL A 81 10.42 3.48 -6.82
C VAL A 81 9.80 3.69 -5.43
N THR A 82 10.62 3.95 -4.42
CA THR A 82 10.11 4.27 -3.07
C THR A 82 9.22 5.52 -3.08
N ARG A 83 9.58 6.55 -3.86
CA ARG A 83 8.73 7.75 -4.05
C ARG A 83 7.41 7.41 -4.75
N VAL A 84 7.43 6.55 -5.76
CA VAL A 84 6.21 6.09 -6.45
C VAL A 84 5.28 5.37 -5.48
N TRP A 85 5.80 4.50 -4.62
CA TRP A 85 5.01 3.84 -3.57
C TRP A 85 4.42 4.83 -2.56
N CYS A 86 5.18 5.85 -2.15
CA CYS A 86 4.66 6.92 -1.30
C CYS A 86 3.49 7.65 -1.97
N GLY A 87 3.62 7.99 -3.24
CA GLY A 87 2.54 8.59 -4.03
C GLY A 87 1.31 7.71 -4.10
N PHE A 88 1.49 6.41 -4.30
CA PHE A 88 0.41 5.42 -4.28
C PHE A 88 -0.32 5.40 -2.93
N PHE A 89 0.40 5.39 -1.81
CA PHE A 89 -0.21 5.39 -0.49
C PHE A 89 -0.98 6.68 -0.21
N VAL A 90 -0.50 7.84 -0.66
CA VAL A 90 -1.23 9.11 -0.56
C VAL A 90 -2.55 9.04 -1.32
N VAL A 91 -2.51 8.66 -2.59
CA VAL A 91 -3.72 8.55 -3.43
C VAL A 91 -4.69 7.55 -2.84
N ASN A 92 -4.20 6.39 -2.44
CA ASN A 92 -5.02 5.32 -1.87
C ASN A 92 -5.67 5.74 -0.54
N ALA A 93 -4.94 6.45 0.32
CA ALA A 93 -5.49 7.01 1.56
C ALA A 93 -6.59 8.04 1.29
N LEU A 94 -6.37 8.94 0.32
CA LEU A 94 -7.37 9.97 -0.05
C LEU A 94 -8.62 9.36 -0.63
N VAL A 95 -8.50 8.38 -1.53
CA VAL A 95 -9.65 7.67 -2.11
C VAL A 95 -10.41 6.90 -1.02
N ALA A 96 -9.70 6.16 -0.17
CA ALA A 96 -10.31 5.42 0.94
C ALA A 96 -11.04 6.36 1.92
N ALA A 97 -10.46 7.51 2.26
CA ALA A 97 -11.09 8.51 3.12
C ALA A 97 -12.34 9.12 2.47
N GLY A 98 -12.27 9.48 1.20
CA GLY A 98 -13.41 10.01 0.44
C GLY A 98 -14.58 9.02 0.38
N LEU A 99 -14.30 7.75 0.12
CA LEU A 99 -15.30 6.69 0.10
C LEU A 99 -15.88 6.43 1.50
N ALA A 100 -15.07 6.48 2.54
CA ALA A 100 -15.52 6.32 3.93
C ALA A 100 -16.45 7.45 4.38
N ILE A 101 -16.25 8.68 3.88
CA ILE A 101 -17.03 9.87 4.28
C ILE A 101 -18.31 9.99 3.45
N ALA A 102 -18.24 9.82 2.13
CA ALA A 102 -19.28 10.32 1.21
C ALA A 102 -19.90 9.25 0.30
N ALA A 103 -19.33 8.05 0.20
CA ALA A 103 -19.80 7.03 -0.71
C ALA A 103 -20.66 5.95 -0.02
N PRO A 104 -21.53 5.23 -0.75
CA PRO A 104 -22.16 4.01 -0.25
C PRO A 104 -21.11 2.98 0.20
N VAL A 105 -21.43 2.24 1.26
CA VAL A 105 -20.52 1.22 1.83
C VAL A 105 -20.10 0.17 0.79
N ALA A 106 -20.98 -0.15 -0.15
CA ALA A 106 -20.67 -1.09 -1.23
C ALA A 106 -19.49 -0.63 -2.09
N TRP A 107 -19.39 0.65 -2.44
CA TRP A 107 -18.26 1.22 -3.18
C TRP A 107 -16.97 1.23 -2.36
N TRP A 108 -17.08 1.61 -1.10
CA TRP A 108 -15.95 1.53 -0.17
C TRP A 108 -15.41 0.10 -0.06
N ALA A 109 -16.29 -0.89 0.10
CA ALA A 109 -15.91 -2.30 0.19
C ALA A 109 -15.26 -2.82 -1.10
N LEU A 110 -15.81 -2.46 -2.26
CA LEU A 110 -15.25 -2.82 -3.56
C LEU A 110 -13.84 -2.24 -3.73
N TYR A 111 -13.65 -0.97 -3.42
CA TYR A 111 -12.35 -0.32 -3.55
C TYR A 111 -11.33 -0.88 -2.55
N THR A 112 -11.64 -0.88 -1.26
CA THR A 112 -10.69 -1.29 -0.22
C THR A 112 -10.43 -2.79 -0.19
N GLY A 113 -11.42 -3.60 -0.61
CA GLY A 113 -11.32 -5.06 -0.63
C GLY A 113 -10.75 -5.64 -1.92
N VAL A 114 -10.92 -4.97 -3.06
CA VAL A 114 -10.54 -5.50 -4.38
C VAL A 114 -9.68 -4.52 -5.16
N LEU A 115 -10.19 -3.33 -5.49
CA LEU A 115 -9.54 -2.42 -6.44
C LEU A 115 -8.18 -1.92 -5.93
N ALA A 116 -8.03 -1.64 -4.63
CA ALA A 116 -6.77 -1.23 -4.04
C ALA A 116 -5.70 -2.33 -4.17
N TYR A 117 -6.07 -3.59 -3.97
CA TYR A 117 -5.16 -4.73 -4.14
C TYR A 117 -4.80 -4.97 -5.60
N VAL A 118 -5.75 -4.80 -6.52
CA VAL A 118 -5.48 -4.87 -7.98
C VAL A 118 -4.51 -3.77 -8.39
N ALA A 119 -4.70 -2.54 -7.91
CA ALA A 119 -3.80 -1.42 -8.18
C ALA A 119 -2.39 -1.68 -7.60
N MET A 120 -2.31 -2.21 -6.39
CA MET A 120 -1.04 -2.60 -5.77
C MET A 120 -0.33 -3.69 -6.57
N ALA A 121 -1.04 -4.72 -7.00
CA ALA A 121 -0.50 -5.79 -7.84
C ALA A 121 -0.02 -5.25 -9.19
N ALA A 122 -0.78 -4.36 -9.81
CA ALA A 122 -0.39 -3.70 -11.07
C ALA A 122 0.89 -2.88 -10.89
N LEU A 123 1.03 -2.16 -9.77
CA LEU A 123 2.23 -1.39 -9.47
C LEU A 123 3.45 -2.30 -9.26
N LEU A 124 3.29 -3.42 -8.55
CA LEU A 124 4.34 -4.42 -8.34
C LEU A 124 4.79 -5.05 -9.65
N VAL A 125 3.84 -5.47 -10.49
CA VAL A 125 4.13 -6.09 -11.80
C VAL A 125 4.78 -5.07 -12.73
N GLY A 126 4.29 -3.84 -12.76
CA GLY A 126 4.86 -2.75 -13.55
C GLY A 126 6.29 -2.42 -13.13
N GLU A 127 6.55 -2.32 -11.83
CA GLU A 127 7.90 -2.12 -11.29
C GLU A 127 8.83 -3.26 -11.65
N TYR A 128 8.38 -4.50 -11.48
CA TYR A 128 9.15 -5.69 -11.85
C TYR A 128 9.50 -5.68 -13.33
N ALA A 129 8.55 -5.38 -14.21
CA ALA A 129 8.76 -5.31 -15.65
C ALA A 129 9.78 -4.23 -16.03
N VAL A 130 9.64 -3.02 -15.49
CA VAL A 130 10.57 -1.91 -15.72
C VAL A 130 11.98 -2.26 -15.26
N ARG A 131 12.11 -2.80 -14.05
CA ARG A 131 13.39 -3.24 -13.52
C ARG A 131 14.04 -4.30 -14.37
N ARG A 132 13.28 -5.28 -14.84
CA ARG A 132 13.77 -6.35 -15.68
C ARG A 132 14.25 -5.85 -17.05
N ILE A 133 13.55 -4.89 -17.64
CA ILE A 133 13.94 -4.29 -18.92
C ILE A 133 15.17 -3.42 -18.76
N ARG A 134 15.19 -2.56 -17.73
CA ARG A 134 16.24 -1.56 -17.53
C ARG A 134 17.57 -2.15 -17.07
N PHE A 135 17.54 -3.19 -16.23
CA PHE A 135 18.72 -3.82 -15.65
C PHE A 135 18.98 -5.24 -16.15
N ARG A 136 18.49 -5.53 -17.34
CA ARG A 136 18.72 -6.81 -18.02
C ARG A 136 20.15 -6.84 -18.57
N ARG A 137 21.08 -7.29 -17.74
CA ARG A 137 22.44 -7.67 -18.15
C ARG A 137 22.90 -8.86 -17.34
#